data_b8202c0cef382695cae6bb4a5ca76227
#
_entry.id   b8202c0cef382695cae6bb4a5ca76227
#
_cell.length_a   1.000
_cell.length_b   1.000
_cell.length_c   1.000
_cell.angle_alpha   90.00
_cell.angle_beta   90.00
_cell.angle_gamma   90.00
#
_symmetry.space_group_name_H-M   'P 1'
#
loop_
_entity.id
_entity.type
_entity.pdbx_description
1 polymer ?
#
loop_
_entity_poly.entity_id
_entity_poly.type
_entity_poly.pdbx_seq_one_letter_code
_entity_poly.pdbx_strand_id
1 'polypeptide(L)'
;MGKHDKRDAVITRSSEEFEQNRIKDLESRLAFANETIAKLQEQCGRMSKWVSEIEANAEDRITELEAENVKLRGKIVKLVESYV
;
A
#
# COMPACT_ATOMS: atom_id res chain seq x y z
N MET A 1 52.60 25.77 23.63
CA MET A 1 51.32 26.09 23.01
C MET A 1 51.06 25.30 21.72
N GLY A 2 52.01 25.10 20.84
CA GLY A 2 51.80 24.41 19.57
C GLY A 2 51.28 22.97 19.65
N LYS A 3 51.61 22.23 20.67
CA LYS A 3 51.17 20.82 20.83
C LYS A 3 49.70 20.69 21.21
N HIS A 4 49.17 21.61 22.00
CA HIS A 4 47.75 21.60 22.38
C HIS A 4 46.87 21.99 21.20
N ASP A 5 47.23 23.00 20.44
CA ASP A 5 46.49 23.47 19.27
C ASP A 5 46.37 22.41 18.19
N LYS A 6 47.46 21.64 17.95
CA LYS A 6 47.46 20.54 16.99
C LYS A 6 46.56 19.38 17.40
N ARG A 7 46.53 19.04 18.68
CA ARG A 7 45.62 17.98 19.19
C ARG A 7 44.16 18.39 19.07
N ASP A 8 43.84 19.61 19.42
CA ASP A 8 42.46 20.12 19.33
C ASP A 8 42.01 20.15 17.87
N ALA A 9 42.87 20.57 16.95
CA ALA A 9 42.57 20.57 15.52
C ALA A 9 42.32 19.16 14.97
N VAL A 10 43.08 18.15 15.38
CA VAL A 10 42.89 16.75 14.96
C VAL A 10 41.62 16.18 15.54
N ILE A 11 41.29 16.43 16.82
CA ILE A 11 40.05 15.98 17.46
C ILE A 11 38.86 16.62 16.76
N THR A 12 38.89 17.90 16.44
CA THR A 12 37.82 18.62 15.76
C THR A 12 37.57 18.05 14.38
N ARG A 13 38.61 17.74 13.60
CA ARG A 13 38.48 17.11 12.29
C ARG A 13 37.84 15.73 12.37
N SER A 14 38.26 14.90 13.32
CA SER A 14 37.68 13.57 13.52
C SER A 14 36.21 13.66 13.87
N SER A 15 35.83 14.62 14.69
CA SER A 15 34.43 14.85 15.03
C SER A 15 33.62 15.32 13.83
N GLU A 16 34.16 16.25 13.04
CA GLU A 16 33.51 16.74 11.82
C GLU A 16 33.33 15.65 10.78
N GLU A 17 34.33 14.83 10.55
CA GLU A 17 34.28 13.70 9.63
C GLU A 17 33.27 12.67 10.09
N PHE A 18 33.23 12.37 11.37
CA PHE A 18 32.24 11.45 11.96
C PHE A 18 30.82 11.98 11.77
N GLU A 19 30.59 13.25 12.06
CA GLU A 19 29.29 13.89 11.86
C GLU A 19 28.87 13.89 10.40
N GLN A 20 29.77 14.21 9.48
CA GLN A 20 29.47 14.20 8.05
C GLN A 20 29.13 12.80 7.55
N ASN A 21 29.86 11.78 8.01
CA ASN A 21 29.58 10.40 7.64
C ASN A 21 28.23 9.95 8.20
N ARG A 22 27.89 10.38 9.41
CA ARG A 22 26.60 10.10 10.01
C ARG A 22 25.46 10.76 9.25
N ILE A 23 25.64 12.00 8.83
CA ILE A 23 24.67 12.73 8.01
C ILE A 23 24.42 12.01 6.70
N LYS A 24 25.48 11.59 6.01
CA LYS A 24 25.36 10.84 4.75
C LYS A 24 24.64 9.52 4.95
N ASP A 25 24.93 8.79 6.02
CA ASP A 25 24.26 7.55 6.35
C ASP A 25 22.77 7.78 6.59
N LEU A 26 22.42 8.80 7.37
CA LEU A 26 21.03 9.15 7.65
C LEU A 26 20.28 9.61 6.39
N GLU A 27 20.94 10.38 5.52
CA GLU A 27 20.37 10.79 4.24
C GLU A 27 20.08 9.58 3.34
N SER A 28 21.00 8.61 3.29
CA SER A 28 20.81 7.38 2.53
C SER A 28 19.65 6.54 3.08
N ARG A 29 19.56 6.44 4.39
CA ARG A 29 18.44 5.73 5.05
C ARG A 29 17.11 6.42 4.79
N LEU A 30 17.10 7.74 4.84
CA LEU A 30 15.91 8.52 4.58
C LEU A 30 15.46 8.36 3.13
N ALA A 31 16.38 8.42 2.18
CA ALA A 31 16.09 8.22 0.76
C ALA A 31 15.51 6.81 0.51
N PHE A 32 16.09 5.79 1.13
CA PHE A 32 15.58 4.42 1.03
C PHE A 32 14.18 4.28 1.64
N ALA A 33 13.98 4.86 2.81
CA ALA A 33 12.68 4.84 3.47
C ALA A 33 11.61 5.55 2.62
N ASN A 34 11.92 6.70 2.06
CA ASN A 34 11.01 7.44 1.19
C ASN A 34 10.66 6.65 -0.07
N GLU A 35 11.63 5.98 -0.68
CA GLU A 35 11.41 5.11 -1.84
C GLU A 35 10.48 3.94 -1.47
N THR A 36 10.72 3.32 -0.32
CA THR A 36 9.88 2.22 0.18
C THR A 36 8.46 2.69 0.43
N ILE A 37 8.28 3.87 1.03
CA ILE A 37 6.96 4.47 1.26
C ILE A 37 6.24 4.69 -0.07
N ALA A 38 6.92 5.24 -1.07
CA ALA A 38 6.34 5.47 -2.38
C ALA A 38 5.87 4.18 -3.05
N LYS A 39 6.67 3.11 -2.96
CA LYS A 39 6.31 1.78 -3.48
C LYS A 39 5.10 1.19 -2.75
N LEU A 40 5.06 1.32 -1.43
CA LEU A 40 3.95 0.84 -0.63
C LEU A 40 2.66 1.61 -0.93
N GLN A 41 2.73 2.91 -1.10
CA GLN A 41 1.59 3.74 -1.50
C GLN A 41 1.04 3.31 -2.86
N GLU A 42 1.92 3.03 -3.82
CA GLU A 42 1.54 2.54 -5.14
C GLU A 42 0.84 1.18 -5.03
N GLN A 43 1.39 0.26 -4.26
CA GLN A 43 0.78 -1.06 -4.03
C GLN A 43 -0.59 -0.93 -3.36
N CYS A 44 -0.73 -0.07 -2.36
CA CYS A 44 -2.01 0.18 -1.69
C CYS A 44 -3.04 0.73 -2.68
N GLY A 45 -2.64 1.64 -3.57
CA GLY A 45 -3.50 2.19 -4.61
C GLY A 45 -4.00 1.11 -5.57
N ARG A 46 -3.12 0.22 -6.01
CA ARG A 46 -3.48 -0.91 -6.88
C ARG A 46 -4.44 -1.88 -6.19
N MET A 47 -4.16 -2.21 -4.94
CA MET A 47 -5.01 -3.11 -4.16
C MET A 47 -6.39 -2.50 -3.93
N SER A 48 -6.46 -1.22 -3.61
CA SER A 48 -7.73 -0.52 -3.43
C SER A 48 -8.56 -0.52 -4.71
N LYS A 49 -7.94 -0.29 -5.86
CA LYS A 49 -8.60 -0.36 -7.16
C LYS A 49 -9.10 -1.78 -7.45
N TRP A 50 -8.28 -2.78 -7.19
CA TRP A 50 -8.63 -4.18 -7.40
C TRP A 50 -9.79 -4.61 -6.52
N VAL A 51 -9.80 -4.22 -5.24
CA VAL A 51 -10.92 -4.50 -4.33
C VAL A 51 -12.21 -3.85 -4.84
N SER A 52 -12.15 -2.60 -5.31
CA SER A 52 -13.32 -1.92 -5.89
C SER A 52 -13.86 -2.64 -7.12
N GLU A 53 -13.00 -3.16 -7.99
CA GLU A 53 -13.39 -3.94 -9.16
C GLU A 53 -14.06 -5.26 -8.76
N ILE A 54 -13.51 -5.95 -7.77
CA ILE A 54 -14.09 -7.19 -7.24
C ILE A 54 -15.47 -6.93 -6.65
N GLU A 55 -15.63 -5.88 -5.87
CA GLU A 55 -16.90 -5.50 -5.27
C GLU A 55 -17.94 -5.19 -6.35
N ALA A 56 -17.58 -4.42 -7.37
CA ALA A 56 -18.49 -4.10 -8.48
C ALA A 56 -18.91 -5.36 -9.23
N ASN A 57 -17.97 -6.27 -9.52
CA ASN A 57 -18.30 -7.53 -10.17
C ASN A 57 -19.19 -8.42 -9.31
N ALA A 58 -18.97 -8.45 -8.00
CA ALA A 58 -19.80 -9.20 -7.07
C ALA A 58 -21.23 -8.64 -7.02
N GLU A 59 -21.38 -7.33 -6.99
CA GLU A 59 -22.70 -6.67 -7.03
C GLU A 59 -23.45 -6.99 -8.31
N ASP A 60 -22.80 -6.93 -9.47
CA ASP A 60 -23.39 -7.29 -10.76
C ASP A 60 -23.85 -8.75 -10.76
N ARG A 61 -23.04 -9.65 -10.23
CA ARG A 61 -23.37 -11.07 -10.14
C ARG A 61 -24.56 -11.33 -9.23
N ILE A 62 -24.64 -10.65 -8.11
CA ILE A 62 -25.77 -10.72 -7.18
C ILE A 62 -27.06 -10.26 -7.88
N THR A 63 -27.00 -9.16 -8.59
CA THR A 63 -28.14 -8.62 -9.35
C THR A 63 -28.62 -9.63 -10.40
N GLU A 64 -27.71 -10.25 -11.15
CA GLU A 64 -28.03 -11.29 -12.14
C GLU A 64 -28.70 -12.50 -11.48
N LEU A 65 -28.15 -12.97 -10.36
CA LEU A 65 -28.69 -14.11 -9.63
C LEU A 65 -30.07 -13.82 -9.03
N GLU A 66 -30.29 -12.62 -8.54
CA GLU A 66 -31.60 -12.19 -8.05
C GLU A 66 -32.65 -12.21 -9.18
N ALA A 67 -32.27 -11.70 -10.36
CA ALA A 67 -33.16 -11.73 -11.53
C ALA A 67 -33.48 -13.17 -11.96
N GLU A 68 -32.47 -14.07 -11.99
CA GLU A 68 -32.69 -15.49 -12.28
C GLU A 68 -33.62 -16.14 -11.23
N ASN A 69 -33.42 -15.82 -9.96
CA ASN A 69 -34.24 -16.33 -8.88
C ASN A 69 -35.71 -15.92 -9.05
N VAL A 70 -35.96 -14.68 -9.41
CA VAL A 70 -37.36 -14.21 -9.68
C VAL A 70 -37.99 -14.99 -10.84
N LYS A 71 -37.22 -15.20 -11.93
CA LYS A 71 -37.72 -16.00 -13.08
C LYS A 71 -37.99 -17.44 -12.69
N LEU A 72 -37.13 -18.08 -11.95
CA LEU A 72 -37.28 -19.47 -11.54
C LEU A 72 -38.47 -19.65 -10.58
N ARG A 73 -38.63 -18.74 -9.66
CA ARG A 73 -39.79 -18.73 -8.75
C ARG A 73 -41.10 -18.58 -9.52
N GLY A 74 -41.13 -17.68 -10.51
CA GLY A 74 -42.26 -17.52 -11.41
C GLY A 74 -42.62 -18.80 -12.16
N LYS A 75 -41.61 -19.51 -12.67
CA LYS A 75 -41.79 -20.80 -13.35
C LYS A 75 -42.32 -21.87 -12.42
N ILE A 76 -41.83 -21.94 -11.21
CA ILE A 76 -42.34 -22.87 -10.18
C ILE A 76 -43.79 -22.60 -9.88
N VAL A 77 -44.20 -21.35 -9.65
CA VAL A 77 -45.57 -20.96 -9.40
C VAL A 77 -46.48 -21.39 -10.56
N LYS A 78 -46.08 -21.14 -11.80
CA LYS A 78 -46.82 -21.58 -13.00
C LYS A 78 -46.99 -23.10 -13.08
N LEU A 79 -45.94 -23.85 -12.77
CA LEU A 79 -46.00 -25.30 -12.74
C LEU A 79 -46.95 -25.81 -11.67
N VAL A 80 -46.90 -25.23 -10.47
CA VAL A 80 -47.82 -25.59 -9.38
C VAL A 80 -49.26 -25.27 -9.77
N GLU A 81 -49.54 -24.11 -10.37
CA GLU A 81 -50.85 -23.72 -10.84
C GLU A 81 -51.40 -24.67 -11.91
N SER A 82 -50.54 -25.18 -12.79
CA SER A 82 -50.96 -26.11 -13.85
C SER A 82 -51.30 -27.50 -13.33
N TYR A 83 -50.89 -27.86 -12.12
CA TYR A 83 -51.26 -29.13 -11.48
C TYR A 83 -52.51 -29.03 -10.60
N VAL A 84 -52.97 -27.82 -10.35
CA VAL A 84 -54.15 -27.57 -9.56
C VAL A 84 -55.31 -27.31 -10.50
#